data_1bfc569fab7f16136a2c15b057841b50
#
_entry.id   1bfc569fab7f16136a2c15b057841b50
#
_cell.length_a   1.000
_cell.length_b   1.000
_cell.length_c   1.000
_cell.angle_alpha   90.00
_cell.angle_beta   90.00
_cell.angle_gamma   90.00
#
_symmetry.space_group_name_H-M   'P 1'
#
loop_
_entity.id
_entity.type
_entity.pdbx_description
1 polymer ?
#
loop_
_entity_poly.entity_id
_entity_poly.type
_entity_poly.pdbx_seq_one_letter_code
_entity_poly.pdbx_strand_id
1 'polypeptide(L)'
;MRHTLIAMLIVSIVVGMGVVVVHAQGDPSFTITPLTLSFGSSEPGIAFRGSFMAINSLSWSAPNGTQLWTGDFGATPTLQGAIDSALKKAGFAIVIGGGDASVDLGTTGALHATTIVIPINKPFRAAQISVSAIRCADPTSPDFSVTGCTAQIIDFSGNDRPWITSDGAHVYISYHDSKNSALIRVQRSDDDGFTWTRVGDAITGNGGTTGSATFNNIAGPIVADPVSHNVYEVFASGEVGILKAKTADWNNVFVSHSTDAGKHWTPVLVFAGPLLSTNANVFPVVTVDPTNGNVYAAWSNASTAGTNVYFSFSADAGASWSSPVIVNTSPANTAIFPWVAANAGTVDLVYYGTTGANAAGAVWHVYIAQTTNNGASFSQSTVNPTSNHTGVICTEGAACAPGTRNLLDLFEVGIDPLNGLAAIVYADDTMTTDSAGNPQPQTVLAQQQ
;
A
#
# COMPACT_ATOMS: atom_id res chain seq x y z
N MET A 1 5.65 3.86 89.05
CA MET A 1 5.76 4.61 87.83
C MET A 1 6.55 3.78 86.80
N ARG A 2 5.89 3.16 85.86
CA ARG A 2 6.54 2.36 84.80
C ARG A 2 6.45 3.17 83.55
N HIS A 3 7.57 3.54 82.93
CA HIS A 3 7.66 4.16 81.65
C HIS A 3 7.70 3.06 80.50
N THR A 4 6.70 3.07 79.69
CA THR A 4 6.64 2.21 78.53
C THR A 4 7.24 2.98 77.39
N LEU A 5 8.37 2.51 76.81
CA LEU A 5 8.94 3.00 75.52
C LEU A 5 8.21 2.34 74.41
N ILE A 6 7.63 3.15 73.53
CA ILE A 6 7.09 2.73 72.22
C ILE A 6 8.21 2.89 71.17
N ALA A 7 8.70 1.78 70.64
CA ALA A 7 9.65 1.79 69.52
C ALA A 7 8.86 1.95 68.19
N MET A 8 9.11 3.05 67.53
CA MET A 8 8.58 3.31 66.19
C MET A 8 9.48 2.61 65.12
N LEU A 9 8.94 1.61 64.47
CA LEU A 9 9.63 0.93 63.37
C LEU A 9 9.45 1.75 62.08
N ILE A 10 10.51 2.40 61.59
CA ILE A 10 10.53 3.07 60.29
C ILE A 10 10.88 2.03 59.23
N VAL A 11 9.90 1.65 58.41
CA VAL A 11 10.12 0.84 57.24
C VAL A 11 10.49 1.78 56.09
N SER A 12 11.76 1.80 55.71
CA SER A 12 12.23 2.50 54.51
C SER A 12 11.94 1.65 53.30
N ILE A 13 10.96 2.07 52.49
CA ILE A 13 10.72 1.50 51.13
C ILE A 13 11.76 2.12 50.21
N VAL A 14 12.77 1.37 49.83
CA VAL A 14 13.67 1.72 48.70
C VAL A 14 12.97 1.40 47.42
N VAL A 15 12.38 2.41 46.76
CA VAL A 15 11.93 2.31 45.39
C VAL A 15 13.17 2.35 44.50
N GLY A 16 13.58 1.18 44.02
CA GLY A 16 14.61 1.09 43.00
C GLY A 16 14.08 1.70 41.67
N MET A 17 14.49 2.94 41.37
CA MET A 17 14.37 3.47 40.03
C MET A 17 15.31 2.67 39.13
N GLY A 18 14.76 1.68 38.42
CA GLY A 18 15.44 1.08 37.28
C GLY A 18 15.66 2.17 36.25
N VAL A 19 16.91 2.54 36.02
CA VAL A 19 17.29 3.35 34.85
C VAL A 19 17.03 2.48 33.63
N VAL A 20 15.92 2.71 32.92
CA VAL A 20 15.73 2.20 31.57
C VAL A 20 16.74 2.95 30.73
N VAL A 21 17.85 2.32 30.40
CA VAL A 21 18.78 2.80 29.40
C VAL A 21 18.07 2.59 28.07
N VAL A 22 17.38 3.61 27.59
CA VAL A 22 16.95 3.69 26.19
C VAL A 22 18.24 3.83 25.39
N HIS A 23 18.70 2.75 24.78
CA HIS A 23 19.71 2.84 23.76
C HIS A 23 19.06 3.68 22.65
N ALA A 24 19.65 4.82 22.32
CA ALA A 24 19.35 5.50 21.06
C ALA A 24 19.73 4.49 19.97
N GLN A 25 18.72 3.89 19.36
CA GLN A 25 18.90 3.06 18.17
C GLN A 25 19.48 4.02 17.13
N GLY A 26 20.67 3.75 16.62
CA GLY A 26 21.24 4.54 15.52
C GLY A 26 20.27 4.54 14.33
N ASP A 27 20.34 5.57 13.48
CA ASP A 27 19.51 5.61 12.28
C ASP A 27 19.62 4.28 11.52
N PRO A 28 18.49 3.70 11.06
CA PRO A 28 18.50 2.44 10.33
C PRO A 28 19.34 2.58 9.06
N SER A 29 20.16 1.59 8.77
CA SER A 29 20.92 1.49 7.51
C SER A 29 20.22 0.54 6.56
N PHE A 30 20.43 0.74 5.24
CA PHE A 30 19.78 -0.06 4.20
C PHE A 30 20.78 -0.56 3.17
N THR A 31 20.61 -1.82 2.77
CA THR A 31 21.26 -2.34 1.57
C THR A 31 20.35 -2.03 0.38
N ILE A 32 20.88 -1.29 -0.58
CA ILE A 32 20.16 -0.84 -1.79
C ILE A 32 20.49 -1.77 -2.95
N THR A 33 19.47 -2.42 -3.51
CA THR A 33 19.60 -3.38 -4.62
C THR A 33 18.71 -2.95 -5.79
N PRO A 34 19.28 -2.39 -6.88
CA PRO A 34 18.51 -2.12 -8.08
C PRO A 34 18.03 -3.41 -8.76
N LEU A 35 16.74 -3.47 -9.08
CA LEU A 35 16.10 -4.56 -9.82
C LEU A 35 15.92 -4.13 -11.29
N THR A 36 17.03 -3.79 -11.94
CA THR A 36 17.03 -3.14 -13.25
C THR A 36 16.55 -4.06 -14.37
N LEU A 37 15.78 -3.47 -15.28
CA LEU A 37 15.32 -4.09 -16.52
C LEU A 37 15.85 -3.29 -17.72
N SER A 38 15.82 -3.89 -18.90
CA SER A 38 16.13 -3.19 -20.16
C SER A 38 15.04 -2.20 -20.58
N PHE A 39 13.96 -2.13 -19.83
CA PHE A 39 12.80 -1.24 -19.99
C PHE A 39 12.39 -0.68 -18.62
N GLY A 40 11.63 0.41 -18.60
CA GLY A 40 11.21 1.05 -17.36
C GLY A 40 10.24 0.18 -16.55
N SER A 41 10.34 0.30 -15.22
CA SER A 41 9.42 -0.30 -14.27
C SER A 41 9.14 0.64 -13.10
N SER A 42 7.89 0.69 -12.64
CA SER A 42 7.40 1.59 -11.59
C SER A 42 6.25 0.97 -10.81
N GLU A 43 5.73 1.67 -9.82
CA GLU A 43 4.67 1.20 -8.91
C GLU A 43 4.97 -0.19 -8.34
N PRO A 44 6.12 -0.33 -7.67
CA PRO A 44 6.47 -1.62 -7.10
C PRO A 44 5.69 -1.89 -5.83
N GLY A 45 5.19 -3.15 -5.71
CA GLY A 45 4.57 -3.69 -4.51
C GLY A 45 5.37 -4.84 -3.92
N ILE A 46 5.16 -5.14 -2.62
CA ILE A 46 5.87 -6.19 -1.90
C ILE A 46 4.95 -6.95 -0.95
N ALA A 47 5.06 -8.27 -0.94
CA ALA A 47 4.40 -9.14 0.03
C ALA A 47 5.40 -10.09 0.70
N PHE A 48 5.10 -10.48 1.95
CA PHE A 48 5.91 -11.39 2.75
C PHE A 48 5.16 -12.64 3.18
N ARG A 49 5.89 -13.77 3.23
CA ARG A 49 5.51 -14.99 3.96
C ARG A 49 6.74 -15.56 4.65
N GLY A 50 6.83 -15.42 5.99
CA GLY A 50 8.12 -15.58 6.66
C GLY A 50 9.10 -14.58 6.09
N SER A 51 10.36 -14.96 5.90
CA SER A 51 11.36 -14.11 5.24
C SER A 51 11.29 -14.11 3.72
N PHE A 52 10.42 -14.90 3.11
CA PHE A 52 10.26 -14.93 1.66
C PHE A 52 9.45 -13.74 1.16
N MET A 53 9.97 -13.06 0.13
CA MET A 53 9.38 -11.88 -0.50
C MET A 53 8.89 -12.20 -1.92
N ALA A 54 7.78 -11.58 -2.30
CA ALA A 54 7.36 -11.41 -3.68
C ALA A 54 7.27 -9.92 -3.98
N ILE A 55 7.92 -9.46 -5.05
CA ILE A 55 7.95 -8.07 -5.47
C ILE A 55 7.35 -7.99 -6.86
N ASN A 56 6.33 -7.16 -7.05
CA ASN A 56 5.82 -6.84 -8.38
C ASN A 56 6.22 -5.44 -8.79
N SER A 57 6.26 -5.20 -10.09
CA SER A 57 6.39 -3.86 -10.63
C SER A 57 5.82 -3.82 -12.03
N LEU A 58 5.10 -2.77 -12.35
CA LEU A 58 4.51 -2.62 -13.67
C LEU A 58 5.51 -2.08 -14.69
N SER A 59 5.32 -2.45 -15.95
CA SER A 59 6.05 -1.89 -17.07
C SER A 59 5.10 -1.42 -18.15
N TRP A 60 5.17 -0.14 -18.48
CA TRP A 60 4.33 0.46 -19.52
C TRP A 60 4.63 0.00 -20.94
N SER A 61 5.79 -0.59 -21.19
CA SER A 61 6.16 -1.04 -22.53
C SER A 61 5.58 -2.43 -22.80
N ALA A 62 4.44 -2.49 -23.50
CA ALA A 62 3.95 -3.75 -24.03
C ALA A 62 5.03 -4.39 -24.95
N PRO A 63 5.31 -5.71 -24.84
CA PRO A 63 4.51 -6.75 -24.16
C PRO A 63 4.98 -7.13 -22.75
N ASN A 64 5.70 -6.26 -22.06
CA ASN A 64 6.46 -6.63 -20.86
C ASN A 64 5.57 -6.97 -19.65
N GLY A 65 4.47 -6.24 -19.44
CA GLY A 65 3.52 -6.55 -18.37
C GLY A 65 4.05 -6.29 -16.95
N THR A 66 3.39 -6.88 -15.98
CA THR A 66 3.76 -6.80 -14.55
C THR A 66 4.85 -7.80 -14.23
N GLN A 67 6.04 -7.30 -13.93
CA GLN A 67 7.19 -8.13 -13.59
C GLN A 67 7.08 -8.63 -12.15
N LEU A 68 7.61 -9.84 -11.90
CA LEU A 68 7.66 -10.47 -10.59
C LEU A 68 9.10 -10.86 -10.25
N TRP A 69 9.54 -10.50 -9.05
CA TRP A 69 10.77 -11.03 -8.43
C TRP A 69 10.41 -11.77 -7.15
N THR A 70 11.19 -12.80 -6.82
CA THR A 70 11.02 -13.58 -5.59
C THR A 70 12.37 -13.88 -4.95
N GLY A 71 12.41 -13.97 -3.63
CA GLY A 71 13.61 -14.32 -2.86
C GLY A 71 13.42 -14.11 -1.37
N ASP A 72 14.40 -14.50 -0.58
CA ASP A 72 14.39 -14.29 0.86
C ASP A 72 14.91 -12.90 1.24
N PHE A 73 14.43 -12.36 2.34
CA PHE A 73 14.97 -11.14 2.95
C PHE A 73 16.48 -11.30 3.21
N GLY A 74 17.26 -10.26 2.95
CA GLY A 74 18.72 -10.29 3.03
C GLY A 74 19.40 -10.80 1.76
N ALA A 75 18.66 -11.36 0.79
CA ALA A 75 19.16 -11.78 -0.50
C ALA A 75 18.73 -10.86 -1.64
N THR A 76 19.41 -10.95 -2.78
CA THR A 76 18.96 -10.34 -4.04
C THR A 76 17.88 -11.21 -4.66
N PRO A 77 16.65 -10.69 -4.86
CA PRO A 77 15.56 -11.47 -5.42
C PRO A 77 15.80 -11.80 -6.91
N THR A 78 15.25 -12.93 -7.33
CA THR A 78 15.36 -13.44 -8.70
C THR A 78 14.17 -13.00 -9.54
N LEU A 79 14.42 -12.46 -10.74
CA LEU A 79 13.37 -12.13 -11.71
C LEU A 79 12.70 -13.39 -12.23
N GLN A 80 11.40 -13.48 -12.07
CA GLN A 80 10.55 -14.60 -12.54
C GLN A 80 9.89 -14.31 -13.90
N GLY A 81 9.86 -13.05 -14.31
CA GLY A 81 9.22 -12.57 -15.55
C GLY A 81 7.85 -11.96 -15.33
N ALA A 82 7.11 -11.75 -16.43
CA ALA A 82 5.81 -11.11 -16.40
C ALA A 82 4.72 -12.07 -15.90
N ILE A 83 4.13 -11.78 -14.73
CA ILE A 83 3.12 -12.64 -14.08
C ILE A 83 1.80 -12.69 -14.88
N ASP A 84 1.42 -11.61 -15.54
CA ASP A 84 0.23 -11.54 -16.40
C ASP A 84 0.36 -12.35 -17.70
N SER A 85 1.56 -12.89 -17.98
CA SER A 85 1.75 -13.90 -19.03
C SER A 85 0.88 -15.15 -18.83
N ALA A 86 0.49 -15.45 -17.61
CA ALA A 86 -0.43 -16.55 -17.25
C ALA A 86 -1.81 -16.39 -17.95
N LEU A 87 -2.25 -15.17 -18.21
CA LEU A 87 -3.51 -14.90 -18.94
C LEU A 87 -3.48 -15.40 -20.39
N LYS A 88 -2.31 -15.40 -21.04
CA LYS A 88 -2.17 -15.96 -22.40
C LYS A 88 -2.45 -17.46 -22.40
N LYS A 89 -1.99 -18.18 -21.36
CA LYS A 89 -2.25 -19.60 -21.17
C LYS A 89 -3.75 -19.87 -20.91
N ALA A 90 -4.45 -18.93 -20.27
CA ALA A 90 -5.90 -18.99 -20.04
C ALA A 90 -6.74 -18.71 -21.32
N GLY A 91 -6.11 -18.53 -22.47
CA GLY A 91 -6.79 -18.38 -23.77
C GLY A 91 -7.03 -16.95 -24.23
N PHE A 92 -6.45 -15.96 -23.58
CA PHE A 92 -6.49 -14.57 -24.06
C PHE A 92 -5.43 -14.36 -25.15
N ALA A 93 -5.85 -14.08 -26.36
CA ALA A 93 -4.97 -14.04 -27.54
C ALA A 93 -3.91 -12.93 -27.47
N ILE A 94 -4.28 -11.75 -26.97
CA ILE A 94 -3.36 -10.63 -26.70
C ILE A 94 -3.81 -10.01 -25.40
N VAL A 95 -2.85 -9.86 -24.48
CA VAL A 95 -3.04 -9.15 -23.24
C VAL A 95 -2.06 -7.99 -23.24
N ILE A 96 -2.57 -6.78 -23.13
CA ILE A 96 -1.78 -5.63 -22.78
C ILE A 96 -1.84 -5.59 -21.25
N GLY A 97 -0.74 -5.99 -20.61
CA GLY A 97 -0.56 -5.94 -19.18
C GLY A 97 0.23 -4.71 -18.75
N GLY A 98 0.60 -4.67 -17.47
CA GLY A 98 1.42 -3.60 -16.91
C GLY A 98 0.64 -2.36 -16.51
N GLY A 99 -0.64 -2.51 -16.15
CA GLY A 99 -1.35 -1.51 -15.35
C GLY A 99 -1.21 -1.82 -13.86
N ASP A 100 -1.90 -1.05 -13.02
CA ASP A 100 -1.86 -1.18 -11.56
C ASP A 100 -1.95 -2.64 -11.13
N ALA A 101 -1.10 -3.04 -10.20
CA ALA A 101 -0.95 -4.43 -9.81
C ALA A 101 -0.68 -4.54 -8.30
N SER A 102 -1.15 -5.64 -7.72
CA SER A 102 -0.89 -5.97 -6.33
C SER A 102 -0.60 -7.46 -6.19
N VAL A 103 0.26 -7.82 -5.25
CA VAL A 103 0.61 -9.21 -4.92
C VAL A 103 0.37 -9.49 -3.45
N ASP A 104 0.07 -10.75 -3.14
CA ASP A 104 -0.03 -11.24 -1.78
C ASP A 104 0.52 -12.67 -1.68
N LEU A 105 1.12 -13.00 -0.53
CA LEU A 105 1.65 -14.31 -0.21
C LEU A 105 0.77 -14.96 0.85
N GLY A 106 -0.21 -15.73 0.39
CA GLY A 106 -1.17 -16.40 1.24
C GLY A 106 -0.55 -17.43 2.20
N THR A 107 -1.18 -17.61 3.36
CA THR A 107 -0.78 -18.62 4.36
C THR A 107 -0.93 -20.06 3.85
N THR A 108 -1.69 -20.28 2.78
CA THR A 108 -1.83 -21.57 2.09
C THR A 108 -0.56 -21.98 1.33
N GLY A 109 0.37 -21.07 1.11
CA GLY A 109 1.59 -21.28 0.35
C GLY A 109 1.52 -20.73 -1.08
N ALA A 110 0.34 -20.34 -1.56
CA ALA A 110 0.20 -19.75 -2.89
C ALA A 110 0.64 -18.28 -2.91
N LEU A 111 1.07 -17.82 -4.09
CA LEU A 111 1.17 -16.41 -4.43
C LEU A 111 -0.08 -16.01 -5.20
N HIS A 112 -0.71 -14.95 -4.77
CA HIS A 112 -1.85 -14.33 -5.43
C HIS A 112 -1.46 -12.98 -6.01
N ALA A 113 -1.97 -12.65 -7.19
CA ALA A 113 -1.77 -11.35 -7.81
C ALA A 113 -3.03 -10.88 -8.54
N THR A 114 -3.15 -9.58 -8.64
CA THR A 114 -4.13 -8.92 -9.50
C THR A 114 -3.43 -7.89 -10.35
N THR A 115 -3.89 -7.71 -11.58
CA THR A 115 -3.35 -6.69 -12.48
C THR A 115 -4.48 -6.10 -13.33
N ILE A 116 -4.34 -4.84 -13.69
CA ILE A 116 -5.13 -4.27 -14.78
C ILE A 116 -4.58 -4.77 -16.10
N VAL A 117 -5.48 -5.26 -16.93
CA VAL A 117 -5.16 -5.77 -18.25
C VAL A 117 -6.19 -5.30 -19.29
N ILE A 118 -5.78 -5.25 -20.55
CA ILE A 118 -6.67 -5.02 -21.69
C ILE A 118 -6.66 -6.29 -22.54
N PRO A 119 -7.61 -7.23 -22.30
CA PRO A 119 -7.70 -8.44 -23.09
C PRO A 119 -8.24 -8.14 -24.48
N ILE A 120 -7.62 -8.71 -25.51
CA ILE A 120 -8.11 -8.65 -26.89
C ILE A 120 -8.64 -10.03 -27.27
N ASN A 121 -9.95 -10.19 -27.21
CA ASN A 121 -10.64 -11.39 -27.67
C ASN A 121 -11.22 -11.19 -29.08
N LYS A 122 -11.15 -12.21 -29.91
CA LYS A 122 -11.90 -12.21 -31.19
C LYS A 122 -13.32 -12.75 -30.97
N PRO A 123 -14.37 -12.13 -31.53
CA PRO A 123 -14.39 -10.91 -32.34
C PRO A 123 -14.35 -9.64 -31.46
N PHE A 124 -13.72 -8.62 -32.00
CA PHE A 124 -13.45 -7.34 -31.33
C PHE A 124 -14.66 -6.80 -30.55
N ARG A 125 -14.65 -6.95 -29.24
CA ARG A 125 -15.30 -5.99 -28.34
C ARG A 125 -14.29 -4.88 -28.09
N ALA A 126 -14.78 -3.64 -27.94
CA ALA A 126 -13.90 -2.53 -27.57
C ALA A 126 -13.03 -2.97 -26.38
N ALA A 127 -11.71 -2.81 -26.53
CA ALA A 127 -10.77 -3.13 -25.49
C ALA A 127 -11.15 -2.33 -24.22
N GLN A 128 -11.44 -3.02 -23.14
CA GLN A 128 -11.80 -2.41 -21.86
C GLN A 128 -10.76 -2.79 -20.82
N ILE A 129 -10.41 -1.83 -19.96
CA ILE A 129 -9.61 -2.08 -18.78
C ILE A 129 -10.35 -3.12 -17.92
N SER A 130 -9.68 -4.21 -17.61
CA SER A 130 -10.25 -5.38 -16.96
C SER A 130 -9.38 -5.77 -15.76
N VAL A 131 -10.01 -6.35 -14.74
CA VAL A 131 -9.30 -6.87 -13.56
C VAL A 131 -9.04 -8.35 -13.73
N SER A 132 -7.78 -8.75 -13.56
CA SER A 132 -7.37 -10.14 -13.55
C SER A 132 -7.21 -10.66 -12.12
N ALA A 133 -7.36 -11.97 -11.96
CA ALA A 133 -6.92 -12.71 -10.79
C ALA A 133 -5.93 -13.78 -11.24
N ILE A 134 -4.78 -13.83 -10.60
CA ILE A 134 -3.69 -14.76 -10.91
C ILE A 134 -3.31 -15.49 -9.63
N ARG A 135 -3.21 -16.82 -9.74
CA ARG A 135 -2.75 -17.70 -8.68
C ARG A 135 -1.56 -18.51 -9.15
N CYS A 136 -0.49 -18.43 -8.42
CA CYS A 136 0.67 -19.30 -8.58
C CYS A 136 0.73 -20.31 -7.43
N ALA A 137 1.18 -21.52 -7.73
CA ALA A 137 1.55 -22.48 -6.68
C ALA A 137 2.73 -21.92 -5.87
N ASP A 138 3.20 -22.68 -4.90
CA ASP A 138 4.25 -22.24 -3.99
C ASP A 138 5.45 -21.61 -4.72
N PRO A 139 5.65 -20.27 -4.56
CA PRO A 139 6.75 -19.56 -5.24
C PRO A 139 8.13 -19.84 -4.63
N THR A 140 8.22 -20.55 -3.50
CA THR A 140 9.48 -21.00 -2.91
C THR A 140 10.00 -22.29 -3.57
N SER A 141 9.18 -22.94 -4.40
CA SER A 141 9.59 -24.15 -5.12
C SER A 141 10.74 -23.86 -6.10
N PRO A 142 11.78 -24.71 -6.17
CA PRO A 142 12.85 -24.57 -7.17
C PRO A 142 12.35 -24.61 -8.61
N ASP A 143 11.20 -25.24 -8.85
CA ASP A 143 10.57 -25.37 -10.17
C ASP A 143 9.54 -24.24 -10.43
N PHE A 144 9.52 -23.21 -9.59
CA PHE A 144 8.58 -22.11 -9.75
C PHE A 144 8.76 -21.38 -11.07
N SER A 145 7.65 -21.12 -11.73
CA SER A 145 7.61 -20.32 -12.96
C SER A 145 6.27 -19.62 -13.09
N VAL A 146 6.29 -18.35 -13.46
CA VAL A 146 5.06 -17.56 -13.76
C VAL A 146 4.20 -18.19 -14.86
N THR A 147 4.81 -18.96 -15.76
CA THR A 147 4.06 -19.70 -16.81
C THR A 147 3.27 -20.88 -16.24
N GLY A 148 3.59 -21.34 -15.02
CA GLY A 148 2.84 -22.37 -14.29
C GLY A 148 1.60 -21.85 -13.58
N CYS A 149 1.46 -20.54 -13.44
CA CYS A 149 0.33 -19.91 -12.76
C CYS A 149 -1.00 -20.11 -13.53
N THR A 150 -2.10 -20.09 -12.78
CA THR A 150 -3.46 -20.00 -13.34
C THR A 150 -3.94 -18.55 -13.31
N ALA A 151 -4.73 -18.14 -14.30
CA ALA A 151 -5.20 -16.78 -14.36
C ALA A 151 -6.59 -16.71 -15.01
N GLN A 152 -7.36 -15.69 -14.62
CA GLN A 152 -8.66 -15.40 -15.19
C GLN A 152 -8.94 -13.90 -15.18
N ILE A 153 -9.84 -13.43 -16.01
CA ILE A 153 -10.41 -12.10 -15.91
C ILE A 153 -11.66 -12.20 -15.07
N ILE A 154 -11.71 -11.48 -13.96
CA ILE A 154 -12.82 -11.50 -13.01
C ILE A 154 -13.82 -10.37 -13.25
N ASP A 155 -13.41 -9.30 -13.91
CA ASP A 155 -14.31 -8.23 -14.35
C ASP A 155 -13.79 -7.55 -15.64
N PHE A 156 -14.69 -7.41 -16.64
CA PHE A 156 -14.43 -6.79 -17.94
C PHE A 156 -15.00 -5.37 -18.06
N SER A 157 -15.51 -4.79 -16.98
CA SER A 157 -16.42 -3.65 -17.10
C SER A 157 -15.76 -2.27 -17.10
N GLY A 158 -14.45 -2.18 -17.16
CA GLY A 158 -13.71 -0.92 -17.07
C GLY A 158 -13.51 -0.56 -15.59
N ASN A 159 -12.37 -0.96 -15.04
CA ASN A 159 -12.08 -0.87 -13.61
C ASN A 159 -10.64 -0.39 -13.42
N ASP A 160 -10.35 0.11 -12.23
CA ASP A 160 -9.09 0.75 -11.90
C ASP A 160 -8.62 0.34 -10.50
N ARG A 161 -7.32 0.38 -10.24
CA ARG A 161 -6.68 0.19 -8.93
C ARG A 161 -7.11 -1.12 -8.24
N PRO A 162 -6.77 -2.29 -8.78
CA PRO A 162 -7.07 -3.55 -8.13
C PRO A 162 -6.05 -3.83 -7.02
N TRP A 163 -6.57 -4.18 -5.84
CA TRP A 163 -5.78 -4.57 -4.67
C TRP A 163 -6.13 -5.98 -4.25
N ILE A 164 -5.17 -6.74 -3.72
CA ILE A 164 -5.36 -8.13 -3.32
C ILE A 164 -4.87 -8.37 -1.89
N THR A 165 -5.59 -9.20 -1.16
CA THR A 165 -5.19 -9.69 0.16
C THR A 165 -5.79 -11.08 0.39
N SER A 166 -5.19 -11.86 1.28
CA SER A 166 -5.69 -13.20 1.62
C SER A 166 -5.80 -13.43 3.13
N ASP A 167 -6.74 -14.30 3.49
CA ASP A 167 -6.95 -14.82 4.83
C ASP A 167 -7.25 -16.33 4.75
N GLY A 168 -6.26 -17.16 4.94
CA GLY A 168 -6.36 -18.58 4.67
C GLY A 168 -6.68 -18.87 3.20
N ALA A 169 -7.75 -19.64 2.95
CA ALA A 169 -8.23 -19.92 1.59
C ALA A 169 -9.11 -18.80 1.00
N HIS A 170 -9.50 -17.82 1.80
CA HIS A 170 -10.20 -16.63 1.32
C HIS A 170 -9.20 -15.67 0.69
N VAL A 171 -9.43 -15.31 -0.56
CA VAL A 171 -8.66 -14.29 -1.25
C VAL A 171 -9.62 -13.19 -1.71
N TYR A 172 -9.26 -11.94 -1.44
CA TYR A 172 -10.10 -10.78 -1.76
C TYR A 172 -9.41 -9.91 -2.79
N ILE A 173 -10.15 -9.44 -3.77
CA ILE A 173 -9.73 -8.38 -4.70
C ILE A 173 -10.75 -7.26 -4.62
N SER A 174 -10.30 -6.06 -4.26
CA SER A 174 -11.08 -4.84 -4.39
C SER A 174 -10.62 -4.04 -5.61
N TYR A 175 -11.53 -3.26 -6.20
CA TYR A 175 -11.22 -2.36 -7.29
C TYR A 175 -12.28 -1.27 -7.44
N HIS A 176 -11.87 -0.14 -7.97
CA HIS A 176 -12.74 0.98 -8.27
C HIS A 176 -13.52 0.71 -9.58
N ASP A 177 -14.85 0.82 -9.52
CA ASP A 177 -15.71 0.67 -10.70
C ASP A 177 -15.74 1.98 -11.51
N SER A 178 -15.01 2.03 -12.62
CA SER A 178 -14.92 3.25 -13.45
C SER A 178 -16.22 3.63 -14.14
N LYS A 179 -17.20 2.73 -14.22
CA LYS A 179 -18.54 3.02 -14.77
C LYS A 179 -19.49 3.57 -13.74
N ASN A 180 -19.30 3.17 -12.47
CA ASN A 180 -20.02 3.68 -11.34
C ASN A 180 -19.02 4.09 -10.25
N SER A 181 -18.44 5.27 -10.41
CA SER A 181 -17.41 5.81 -9.54
C SER A 181 -17.81 5.96 -8.06
N ALA A 182 -19.06 5.65 -7.72
CA ALA A 182 -19.52 5.55 -6.35
C ALA A 182 -19.23 4.18 -5.69
N LEU A 183 -18.71 3.20 -6.43
CA LEU A 183 -18.58 1.84 -5.96
C LEU A 183 -17.13 1.36 -5.94
N ILE A 184 -16.75 0.72 -4.83
CA ILE A 184 -15.55 -0.10 -4.70
C ILE A 184 -16.02 -1.55 -4.63
N ARG A 185 -15.78 -2.29 -5.71
CA ARG A 185 -16.20 -3.67 -5.86
C ARG A 185 -15.29 -4.60 -5.06
N VAL A 186 -15.88 -5.62 -4.45
CA VAL A 186 -15.10 -6.68 -3.78
C VAL A 186 -15.48 -8.03 -4.38
N GLN A 187 -14.49 -8.69 -4.95
CA GLN A 187 -14.53 -10.10 -5.34
C GLN A 187 -13.86 -10.94 -4.28
N ARG A 188 -14.37 -12.16 -4.06
CA ARG A 188 -13.76 -13.12 -3.15
C ARG A 188 -13.65 -14.49 -3.80
N SER A 189 -12.54 -15.14 -3.54
CA SER A 189 -12.37 -16.58 -3.72
C SER A 189 -12.50 -17.26 -2.36
N ASP A 190 -13.18 -18.41 -2.32
CA ASP A 190 -13.29 -19.28 -1.15
C ASP A 190 -12.45 -20.57 -1.31
N ASP A 191 -11.69 -20.67 -2.40
CA ASP A 191 -10.93 -21.83 -2.81
C ASP A 191 -9.49 -21.48 -3.23
N ASP A 192 -8.86 -20.57 -2.46
CA ASP A 192 -7.46 -20.19 -2.65
C ASP A 192 -7.16 -19.59 -4.05
N GLY A 193 -8.09 -18.80 -4.60
CA GLY A 193 -7.92 -18.07 -5.85
C GLY A 193 -8.30 -18.82 -7.13
N PHE A 194 -8.91 -20.02 -7.03
CA PHE A 194 -9.33 -20.77 -8.21
C PHE A 194 -10.66 -20.29 -8.80
N THR A 195 -11.63 -19.94 -7.96
CA THR A 195 -12.91 -19.39 -8.43
C THR A 195 -13.25 -18.09 -7.69
N TRP A 196 -13.97 -17.20 -8.35
CA TRP A 196 -14.24 -15.87 -7.84
C TRP A 196 -15.71 -15.51 -7.91
N THR A 197 -16.20 -14.87 -6.86
CA THR A 197 -17.58 -14.39 -6.76
C THR A 197 -17.58 -12.96 -6.21
N ARG A 198 -18.35 -12.07 -6.82
CA ARG A 198 -18.62 -10.76 -6.25
C ARG A 198 -19.42 -10.93 -4.96
N VAL A 199 -18.86 -10.45 -3.83
CA VAL A 199 -19.49 -10.62 -2.51
C VAL A 199 -20.06 -9.32 -1.94
N GLY A 200 -19.54 -8.14 -2.33
CA GLY A 200 -20.03 -6.87 -1.81
C GLY A 200 -19.44 -5.67 -2.52
N ASP A 201 -19.75 -4.51 -1.97
CA ASP A 201 -19.14 -3.23 -2.30
C ASP A 201 -18.67 -2.59 -0.99
N ALA A 202 -17.41 -2.22 -0.92
CA ALA A 202 -16.82 -1.65 0.30
C ALA A 202 -17.43 -0.26 0.65
N ILE A 203 -18.08 0.37 -0.30
CA ILE A 203 -18.95 1.52 -0.09
C ILE A 203 -20.37 1.08 -0.40
N THR A 204 -21.25 1.09 0.59
CA THR A 204 -22.66 0.80 0.38
C THR A 204 -23.31 1.97 -0.37
N GLY A 205 -23.81 1.71 -1.58
CA GLY A 205 -24.48 2.72 -2.44
C GLY A 205 -25.71 3.39 -1.84
N ASN A 206 -26.22 2.92 -0.72
CA ASN A 206 -27.35 3.48 0.01
C ASN A 206 -26.96 4.57 1.04
N GLY A 207 -25.76 5.10 0.89
CA GLY A 207 -25.37 6.20 1.73
C GLY A 207 -25.31 5.85 3.19
N GLY A 208 -24.81 4.74 3.58
CA GLY A 208 -24.63 4.45 4.98
C GLY A 208 -24.67 5.74 5.80
N THR A 209 -24.49 5.80 6.95
CA THR A 209 -24.64 6.97 7.83
C THR A 209 -23.95 8.26 7.35
N THR A 210 -23.21 8.19 6.26
CA THR A 210 -22.55 9.33 5.62
C THR A 210 -22.96 9.34 4.16
N GLY A 211 -23.89 10.22 3.81
CA GLY A 211 -24.29 10.45 2.41
C GLY A 211 -23.13 10.79 1.46
N SER A 212 -21.94 11.09 1.98
CA SER A 212 -20.72 11.34 1.24
C SER A 212 -20.09 10.06 0.64
N ALA A 213 -20.27 8.90 1.26
CA ALA A 213 -19.74 7.64 0.75
C ALA A 213 -20.42 7.13 -0.53
N THR A 214 -21.49 7.77 -0.99
CA THR A 214 -22.18 7.41 -2.25
C THR A 214 -21.60 8.10 -3.49
N PHE A 215 -20.60 8.92 -3.33
CA PHE A 215 -20.12 9.74 -4.41
C PHE A 215 -18.66 9.51 -4.71
N ASN A 216 -18.25 10.04 -5.86
CA ASN A 216 -16.91 9.89 -6.40
C ASN A 216 -15.86 9.70 -5.31
N ASN A 217 -15.17 8.60 -5.35
CA ASN A 217 -14.19 8.20 -4.36
C ASN A 217 -12.91 7.77 -5.06
N ILE A 218 -11.84 7.64 -4.29
CA ILE A 218 -10.60 7.02 -4.73
C ILE A 218 -10.21 5.94 -3.72
N ALA A 219 -10.12 4.71 -4.21
CA ALA A 219 -9.81 3.54 -3.42
C ALA A 219 -8.30 3.41 -3.18
N GLY A 220 -7.93 3.04 -1.96
CA GLY A 220 -6.63 2.51 -1.59
C GLY A 220 -6.68 0.99 -1.43
N PRO A 221 -5.69 0.38 -0.75
CA PRO A 221 -5.59 -1.07 -0.61
C PRO A 221 -6.67 -1.67 0.30
N ILE A 222 -7.01 -2.95 0.01
CA ILE A 222 -7.75 -3.85 0.88
C ILE A 222 -6.77 -4.67 1.71
N VAL A 223 -7.08 -4.90 2.99
CA VAL A 223 -6.29 -5.78 3.86
C VAL A 223 -7.19 -6.68 4.69
N ALA A 224 -6.74 -7.90 4.95
CA ALA A 224 -7.42 -8.85 5.82
C ALA A 224 -6.60 -9.09 7.09
N ASP A 225 -7.27 -9.15 8.24
CA ASP A 225 -6.67 -9.55 9.50
C ASP A 225 -6.71 -11.08 9.64
N PRO A 226 -5.58 -11.77 9.66
CA PRO A 226 -5.55 -13.23 9.72
C PRO A 226 -6.01 -13.81 11.07
N VAL A 227 -6.20 -12.97 12.10
CA VAL A 227 -6.63 -13.40 13.44
C VAL A 227 -8.12 -13.19 13.66
N SER A 228 -8.62 -11.99 13.39
CA SER A 228 -10.07 -11.69 13.55
C SER A 228 -10.89 -12.04 12.32
N HIS A 229 -10.25 -12.29 11.17
CA HIS A 229 -10.88 -12.47 9.85
C HIS A 229 -11.68 -11.26 9.37
N ASN A 230 -11.44 -10.08 9.96
CA ASN A 230 -12.00 -8.85 9.48
C ASN A 230 -11.27 -8.37 8.21
N VAL A 231 -12.00 -7.70 7.34
CA VAL A 231 -11.44 -7.15 6.10
C VAL A 231 -11.65 -5.64 6.12
N TYR A 232 -10.63 -4.90 5.72
CA TYR A 232 -10.61 -3.43 5.72
C TYR A 232 -10.32 -2.90 4.33
N GLU A 233 -11.02 -1.84 3.93
CA GLU A 233 -10.82 -1.12 2.67
C GLU A 233 -10.73 0.37 2.96
N VAL A 234 -9.66 1.03 2.52
CA VAL A 234 -9.48 2.47 2.72
C VAL A 234 -9.87 3.24 1.47
N PHE A 235 -10.49 4.39 1.64
CA PHE A 235 -10.79 5.28 0.53
C PHE A 235 -10.90 6.74 0.97
N ALA A 236 -10.72 7.66 0.03
CA ALA A 236 -11.07 9.04 0.21
C ALA A 236 -12.32 9.39 -0.58
N SER A 237 -13.15 10.28 -0.04
CA SER A 237 -14.39 10.73 -0.67
C SER A 237 -14.70 12.19 -0.30
N GLY A 238 -15.43 12.86 -1.16
CA GLY A 238 -15.92 14.21 -0.89
C GLY A 238 -17.21 14.23 -0.08
N GLU A 239 -17.66 15.41 0.31
CA GLU A 239 -18.96 15.61 0.95
C GLU A 239 -20.12 15.67 -0.05
N VAL A 240 -21.31 15.23 0.44
CA VAL A 240 -22.58 15.32 -0.29
C VAL A 240 -22.93 16.79 -0.57
N GLY A 241 -23.18 17.09 -1.81
CA GLY A 241 -23.63 18.44 -2.24
C GLY A 241 -22.58 19.20 -3.03
N ILE A 242 -21.30 18.85 -2.97
CA ILE A 242 -20.23 19.43 -3.78
C ILE A 242 -20.05 18.70 -5.12
N LEU A 243 -20.82 17.68 -5.35
CA LEU A 243 -20.81 16.77 -6.50
C LEU A 243 -20.92 17.39 -7.88
N LYS A 244 -21.32 18.62 -7.96
CA LYS A 244 -21.39 19.38 -9.22
C LYS A 244 -20.09 20.12 -9.52
N ALA A 245 -19.13 20.14 -8.59
CA ALA A 245 -17.80 20.66 -8.87
C ALA A 245 -17.09 19.70 -9.85
N LYS A 246 -16.48 20.26 -10.89
CA LYS A 246 -15.75 19.49 -11.91
C LYS A 246 -14.46 18.86 -11.37
N THR A 247 -14.08 19.16 -10.15
CA THR A 247 -12.95 18.60 -9.41
C THR A 247 -13.51 17.89 -8.19
N ALA A 248 -13.21 16.61 -8.05
CA ALA A 248 -13.61 15.85 -6.89
C ALA A 248 -12.81 16.34 -5.67
N ASP A 249 -13.50 16.89 -4.70
CA ASP A 249 -12.91 17.20 -3.40
C ASP A 249 -12.91 15.90 -2.59
N TRP A 250 -11.77 15.24 -2.53
CA TRP A 250 -11.58 14.06 -1.67
C TRP A 250 -11.07 14.50 -0.29
N ASN A 251 -11.88 15.30 0.39
CA ASN A 251 -11.47 15.92 1.65
C ASN A 251 -11.56 14.97 2.86
N ASN A 252 -12.34 13.90 2.78
CA ASN A 252 -12.54 12.95 3.87
C ASN A 252 -11.83 11.63 3.60
N VAL A 253 -11.26 11.04 4.65
CA VAL A 253 -10.67 9.70 4.63
C VAL A 253 -11.55 8.75 5.44
N PHE A 254 -11.86 7.59 4.85
CA PHE A 254 -12.67 6.53 5.44
C PHE A 254 -11.90 5.21 5.44
N VAL A 255 -12.16 4.38 6.44
CA VAL A 255 -11.89 2.95 6.38
C VAL A 255 -13.20 2.21 6.54
N SER A 256 -13.54 1.42 5.55
CA SER A 256 -14.67 0.50 5.62
C SER A 256 -14.22 -0.83 6.17
N HIS A 257 -14.98 -1.45 7.08
CA HIS A 257 -14.66 -2.76 7.60
C HIS A 257 -15.81 -3.76 7.38
N SER A 258 -15.45 -5.02 7.18
CA SER A 258 -16.36 -6.16 7.09
C SER A 258 -15.97 -7.22 8.10
N THR A 259 -16.95 -7.73 8.83
CA THR A 259 -16.80 -8.82 9.81
C THR A 259 -17.45 -10.14 9.34
N ASP A 260 -17.89 -10.18 8.07
CA ASP A 260 -18.60 -11.33 7.48
C ASP A 260 -18.02 -11.71 6.09
N ALA A 261 -16.69 -11.62 5.99
CA ALA A 261 -15.95 -12.02 4.82
C ALA A 261 -16.34 -11.23 3.56
N GLY A 262 -16.45 -9.91 3.67
CA GLY A 262 -16.65 -8.97 2.56
C GLY A 262 -18.09 -8.84 2.07
N LYS A 263 -19.10 -9.43 2.75
CA LYS A 263 -20.49 -9.37 2.33
C LYS A 263 -21.15 -8.03 2.68
N HIS A 264 -20.94 -7.58 3.92
CA HIS A 264 -21.46 -6.30 4.39
C HIS A 264 -20.32 -5.44 4.89
N TRP A 265 -20.40 -4.14 4.61
CA TRP A 265 -19.36 -3.17 4.90
C TRP A 265 -19.90 -1.99 5.69
N THR A 266 -19.13 -1.54 6.66
CA THR A 266 -19.42 -0.36 7.47
C THR A 266 -18.30 0.66 7.28
N PRO A 267 -18.53 1.75 6.53
CA PRO A 267 -17.56 2.83 6.40
C PRO A 267 -17.49 3.65 7.69
N VAL A 268 -16.29 3.87 8.20
CA VAL A 268 -16.01 4.69 9.38
C VAL A 268 -15.13 5.86 8.97
N LEU A 269 -15.51 7.06 9.39
CA LEU A 269 -14.74 8.28 9.13
C LEU A 269 -13.46 8.27 9.96
N VAL A 270 -12.31 8.31 9.30
CA VAL A 270 -10.98 8.44 9.92
C VAL A 270 -10.64 9.93 10.10
N PHE A 271 -10.89 10.72 9.05
CA PHE A 271 -10.59 12.14 9.04
C PHE A 271 -11.57 12.93 8.19
N ALA A 272 -12.08 14.04 8.75
CA ALA A 272 -12.85 15.05 8.03
C ALA A 272 -11.96 16.25 7.71
N GLY A 273 -11.53 16.36 6.47
CA GLY A 273 -10.74 17.48 6.00
C GLY A 273 -11.61 18.73 5.71
N PRO A 274 -11.01 19.92 5.63
CA PRO A 274 -11.69 21.11 5.20
C PRO A 274 -12.34 20.94 3.83
N LEU A 275 -13.48 21.58 3.60
CA LEU A 275 -14.10 21.65 2.27
C LEU A 275 -13.10 22.22 1.25
N LEU A 276 -13.16 21.71 0.03
CA LEU A 276 -12.25 22.10 -1.08
C LEU A 276 -10.76 21.72 -0.85
N SER A 277 -10.47 20.89 0.15
CA SER A 277 -9.16 20.26 0.30
C SER A 277 -9.16 18.85 -0.30
N THR A 278 -7.98 18.28 -0.53
CA THR A 278 -7.85 16.87 -0.88
C THR A 278 -6.91 16.17 0.09
N ASN A 279 -7.34 14.99 0.56
CA ASN A 279 -6.61 14.06 1.40
C ASN A 279 -6.39 12.71 0.69
N ALA A 280 -6.52 12.73 -0.64
CA ALA A 280 -6.19 11.63 -1.52
C ALA A 280 -5.18 12.12 -2.55
N ASN A 281 -4.03 12.55 -2.12
CA ASN A 281 -2.93 12.93 -3.01
C ASN A 281 -2.28 11.64 -3.58
N VAL A 282 -2.97 11.04 -4.39
CA VAL A 282 -3.28 9.84 -5.12
C VAL A 282 -4.32 8.98 -4.42
N PHE A 283 -4.04 8.34 -3.29
CA PHE A 283 -5.00 7.59 -2.45
C PHE A 283 -4.46 7.39 -1.03
N PRO A 284 -5.35 7.16 -0.03
CA PRO A 284 -4.97 6.74 1.31
C PRO A 284 -4.58 5.25 1.32
N VAL A 285 -3.84 4.84 2.35
CA VAL A 285 -3.40 3.45 2.56
C VAL A 285 -3.80 2.94 3.94
N VAL A 286 -4.00 1.62 4.07
CA VAL A 286 -4.36 0.95 5.32
C VAL A 286 -3.55 -0.33 5.50
N THR A 287 -3.23 -0.68 6.74
CA THR A 287 -2.68 -1.97 7.12
C THR A 287 -3.25 -2.42 8.47
N VAL A 288 -3.13 -3.70 8.76
CA VAL A 288 -3.44 -4.29 10.06
C VAL A 288 -2.20 -4.97 10.63
N ASP A 289 -1.95 -4.81 11.91
CA ASP A 289 -0.92 -5.60 12.60
C ASP A 289 -1.49 -6.99 12.91
N PRO A 290 -0.96 -8.05 12.28
CA PRO A 290 -1.49 -9.40 12.42
C PRO A 290 -1.30 -9.99 13.82
N THR A 291 -0.55 -9.31 14.71
CA THR A 291 -0.26 -9.82 16.06
C THR A 291 -1.16 -9.23 17.14
N ASN A 292 -1.70 -8.04 16.92
CA ASN A 292 -2.51 -7.33 17.93
C ASN A 292 -3.87 -6.82 17.38
N GLY A 293 -4.10 -6.89 16.06
CA GLY A 293 -5.35 -6.47 15.41
C GLY A 293 -5.54 -4.96 15.32
N ASN A 294 -4.54 -4.15 15.65
CA ASN A 294 -4.59 -2.71 15.44
C ASN A 294 -4.58 -2.38 13.95
N VAL A 295 -5.39 -1.42 13.55
CA VAL A 295 -5.51 -0.98 12.16
C VAL A 295 -4.89 0.41 12.04
N TYR A 296 -4.10 0.62 11.01
CA TYR A 296 -3.36 1.85 10.78
C TYR A 296 -3.68 2.40 9.40
N ALA A 297 -3.96 3.70 9.33
CA ALA A 297 -4.24 4.41 8.08
C ALA A 297 -3.25 5.57 7.90
N ALA A 298 -2.79 5.76 6.66
CA ALA A 298 -1.97 6.89 6.30
C ALA A 298 -2.44 7.51 4.98
N TRP A 299 -2.24 8.80 4.83
CA TRP A 299 -2.61 9.55 3.63
C TRP A 299 -1.75 10.80 3.48
N SER A 300 -1.69 11.36 2.29
CA SER A 300 -1.12 12.69 2.11
C SER A 300 -2.17 13.68 1.64
N ASN A 301 -2.07 14.92 2.14
CA ASN A 301 -2.87 16.01 1.64
C ASN A 301 -2.16 16.71 0.49
N ALA A 302 -2.92 17.37 -0.39
CA ALA A 302 -2.37 18.37 -1.28
C ALA A 302 -2.80 19.75 -0.76
N SER A 303 -1.83 20.62 -0.49
CA SER A 303 -2.10 22.00 -0.07
C SER A 303 -1.06 22.95 -0.66
N THR A 304 -1.45 24.22 -0.79
CA THR A 304 -0.53 25.27 -1.26
C THR A 304 0.58 25.59 -0.26
N ALA A 305 0.42 25.17 1.00
CA ALA A 305 1.41 25.37 2.07
C ALA A 305 2.45 24.23 2.15
N GLY A 306 2.34 23.22 1.29
CA GLY A 306 3.12 21.99 1.31
C GLY A 306 2.23 20.77 1.47
N THR A 307 2.77 19.60 1.19
CA THR A 307 2.09 18.31 1.29
C THR A 307 2.68 17.53 2.45
N ASN A 308 1.83 17.11 3.38
CA ASN A 308 2.23 16.33 4.54
C ASN A 308 1.62 14.93 4.48
N VAL A 309 2.32 13.99 5.09
CA VAL A 309 1.85 12.65 5.36
C VAL A 309 1.22 12.62 6.76
N TYR A 310 0.00 12.12 6.83
CA TYR A 310 -0.78 11.94 8.04
C TYR A 310 -0.91 10.46 8.39
N PHE A 311 -1.08 10.20 9.68
CA PHE A 311 -1.25 8.88 10.23
C PHE A 311 -2.34 8.89 11.31
N SER A 312 -3.14 7.82 11.35
CA SER A 312 -4.12 7.54 12.39
C SER A 312 -4.20 6.05 12.66
N PHE A 313 -4.60 5.63 13.85
CA PHE A 313 -4.76 4.23 14.20
C PHE A 313 -6.08 3.96 14.90
N SER A 314 -6.52 2.71 14.82
CA SER A 314 -7.64 2.14 15.55
C SER A 314 -7.17 0.94 16.37
N ALA A 315 -7.55 0.89 17.64
CA ALA A 315 -7.30 -0.23 18.56
C ALA A 315 -8.55 -1.07 18.82
N ASP A 316 -9.64 -0.81 18.07
CA ASP A 316 -10.96 -1.42 18.23
C ASP A 316 -11.54 -1.94 16.90
N ALA A 317 -10.66 -2.55 16.09
CA ALA A 317 -11.01 -3.14 14.80
C ALA A 317 -11.68 -2.16 13.81
N GLY A 318 -11.22 -0.91 13.78
CA GLY A 318 -11.71 0.11 12.84
C GLY A 318 -12.98 0.83 13.29
N ALA A 319 -13.51 0.55 14.50
CA ALA A 319 -14.74 1.19 14.99
C ALA A 319 -14.55 2.66 15.38
N SER A 320 -13.36 3.00 15.88
CA SER A 320 -12.96 4.40 16.14
C SER A 320 -11.48 4.64 15.82
N TRP A 321 -11.13 5.90 15.60
CA TRP A 321 -9.80 6.30 15.14
C TRP A 321 -9.20 7.40 16.00
N SER A 322 -7.89 7.36 16.18
CA SER A 322 -7.13 8.41 16.84
C SER A 322 -7.20 9.72 16.05
N SER A 323 -6.98 10.85 16.72
CA SER A 323 -6.71 12.09 16.00
C SER A 323 -5.48 11.93 15.12
N PRO A 324 -5.50 12.41 13.86
CA PRO A 324 -4.36 12.25 12.97
C PRO A 324 -3.16 13.07 13.43
N VAL A 325 -1.98 12.51 13.19
CA VAL A 325 -0.70 13.19 13.41
C VAL A 325 0.05 13.36 12.08
N ILE A 326 0.82 14.44 11.95
CA ILE A 326 1.75 14.63 10.84
C ILE A 326 2.99 13.81 11.13
N VAL A 327 3.42 13.01 10.15
CA VAL A 327 4.54 12.06 10.28
C VAL A 327 5.85 12.67 9.79
N ASN A 328 5.82 13.29 8.62
CA ASN A 328 7.05 13.83 8.02
C ASN A 328 7.56 15.05 8.78
N THR A 329 8.87 15.07 8.98
CA THR A 329 9.60 16.16 9.63
C THR A 329 10.75 16.62 8.73
N SER A 330 11.39 17.75 9.08
CA SER A 330 12.60 18.17 8.37
C SER A 330 13.66 17.03 8.38
N PRO A 331 14.33 16.75 7.26
CA PRO A 331 14.38 17.57 6.03
C PRO A 331 13.25 17.30 5.00
N ALA A 332 12.38 16.32 5.21
CA ALA A 332 11.25 16.02 4.32
C ALA A 332 10.09 17.01 4.55
N ASN A 333 10.25 18.26 4.15
CA ASN A 333 9.26 19.32 4.38
C ASN A 333 8.03 19.19 3.46
N THR A 334 8.17 18.49 2.34
CA THR A 334 7.08 18.06 1.46
C THR A 334 7.18 16.54 1.31
N ALA A 335 6.08 15.82 1.56
CA ALA A 335 6.05 14.36 1.55
C ALA A 335 4.78 13.84 0.85
N ILE A 336 4.94 12.84 -0.03
CA ILE A 336 3.88 12.27 -0.85
C ILE A 336 4.01 10.74 -0.95
N PHE A 337 2.94 10.08 -1.41
CA PHE A 337 2.83 8.64 -1.64
C PHE A 337 3.19 7.83 -0.40
N PRO A 338 2.44 8.00 0.71
CA PRO A 338 2.68 7.19 1.88
C PRO A 338 2.32 5.72 1.63
N TRP A 339 3.09 4.82 2.24
CA TRP A 339 2.71 3.43 2.43
C TRP A 339 2.99 3.00 3.85
N VAL A 340 2.16 2.10 4.41
CA VAL A 340 2.26 1.69 5.81
C VAL A 340 2.24 0.16 5.92
N ALA A 341 3.16 -0.38 6.72
CA ALA A 341 3.18 -1.78 7.14
C ALA A 341 3.24 -1.85 8.66
N ALA A 342 2.71 -2.94 9.23
CA ALA A 342 2.74 -3.16 10.67
C ALA A 342 2.99 -4.64 10.99
N ASN A 343 3.79 -4.89 12.01
CA ASN A 343 4.01 -6.22 12.56
C ASN A 343 4.53 -6.13 14.00
N ALA A 344 3.98 -6.93 14.90
CA ALA A 344 4.42 -7.06 16.30
C ALA A 344 4.55 -5.71 17.06
N GLY A 345 3.63 -4.77 16.79
CA GLY A 345 3.60 -3.46 17.42
C GLY A 345 4.56 -2.44 16.81
N THR A 346 5.38 -2.83 15.84
CA THR A 346 6.17 -1.91 15.00
C THR A 346 5.32 -1.48 13.81
N VAL A 347 5.36 -0.20 13.49
CA VAL A 347 4.72 0.37 12.30
C VAL A 347 5.76 1.14 11.52
N ASP A 348 5.92 0.76 10.26
CA ASP A 348 6.80 1.40 9.29
C ASP A 348 5.97 2.15 8.26
N LEU A 349 6.28 3.42 8.10
CA LEU A 349 5.63 4.30 7.16
C LEU A 349 6.66 4.92 6.23
N VAL A 350 6.52 4.73 4.93
CA VAL A 350 7.43 5.26 3.92
C VAL A 350 6.76 6.32 3.06
N TYR A 351 7.54 7.24 2.51
CA TYR A 351 7.07 8.29 1.60
C TYR A 351 8.24 8.88 0.80
N TYR A 352 7.94 9.44 -0.36
CA TYR A 352 8.88 10.33 -1.05
C TYR A 352 8.86 11.69 -0.37
N GLY A 353 10.04 12.22 -0.06
CA GLY A 353 10.19 13.51 0.61
C GLY A 353 11.21 14.41 -0.07
N THR A 354 10.95 15.72 -0.04
CA THR A 354 11.87 16.77 -0.50
C THR A 354 11.96 17.91 0.51
N THR A 355 13.07 18.63 0.50
CA THR A 355 13.33 19.74 1.42
C THR A 355 12.53 21.00 1.09
N GLY A 356 12.05 21.13 -0.13
CA GLY A 356 11.31 22.30 -0.62
C GLY A 356 9.90 21.94 -1.08
N ALA A 357 9.37 22.76 -1.97
CA ALA A 357 8.09 22.49 -2.62
C ALA A 357 8.26 21.44 -3.73
N ASN A 358 7.16 20.78 -4.12
CA ASN A 358 7.08 19.96 -5.32
C ASN A 358 7.17 20.85 -6.57
N ALA A 359 8.37 21.06 -7.09
CA ALA A 359 8.69 21.99 -8.15
C ALA A 359 9.80 21.43 -9.07
N ALA A 360 10.06 22.09 -10.19
CA ALA A 360 11.01 21.65 -11.22
C ALA A 360 12.45 21.38 -10.70
N GLY A 361 12.87 22.01 -9.60
CA GLY A 361 14.19 21.78 -8.98
C GLY A 361 14.15 20.91 -7.73
N ALA A 362 13.03 20.28 -7.41
CA ALA A 362 12.91 19.43 -6.25
C ALA A 362 13.82 18.19 -6.38
N VAL A 363 14.49 17.84 -5.29
CA VAL A 363 15.31 16.63 -5.17
C VAL A 363 14.63 15.73 -4.17
N TRP A 364 14.27 14.52 -4.59
CA TRP A 364 13.46 13.59 -3.81
C TRP A 364 14.27 12.42 -3.29
N HIS A 365 13.95 12.03 -2.08
CA HIS A 365 14.48 10.85 -1.41
C HIS A 365 13.34 10.00 -0.87
N VAL A 366 13.63 8.72 -0.65
CA VAL A 366 12.77 7.82 0.11
C VAL A 366 13.06 8.00 1.59
N TYR A 367 12.02 8.22 2.37
CA TYR A 367 12.08 8.27 3.84
C TYR A 367 11.29 7.12 4.43
N ILE A 368 11.75 6.68 5.60
CA ILE A 368 10.99 5.81 6.49
C ILE A 368 10.76 6.52 7.82
N ALA A 369 9.57 6.42 8.34
CA ALA A 369 9.22 6.83 9.70
C ALA A 369 8.71 5.61 10.48
N GLN A 370 9.37 5.29 11.59
CA GLN A 370 9.09 4.10 12.39
C GLN A 370 8.51 4.47 13.74
N THR A 371 7.51 3.73 14.21
CA THR A 371 6.93 3.88 15.55
C THR A 371 6.65 2.52 16.18
N THR A 372 6.81 2.44 17.52
CA THR A 372 6.46 1.26 18.32
C THR A 372 5.43 1.62 19.41
N ASN A 373 4.82 2.81 19.32
CA ASN A 373 3.89 3.34 20.29
C ASN A 373 2.62 3.93 19.63
N ASN A 374 2.15 3.29 18.56
CA ASN A 374 0.96 3.68 17.80
C ASN A 374 0.98 5.14 17.33
N GLY A 375 2.15 5.63 16.89
CA GLY A 375 2.28 6.98 16.36
C GLY A 375 2.36 8.10 17.38
N ALA A 376 2.51 7.80 18.69
CA ALA A 376 2.78 8.83 19.69
C ALA A 376 4.12 9.54 19.43
N SER A 377 5.06 8.85 18.80
CA SER A 377 6.28 9.43 18.23
C SER A 377 6.78 8.60 17.06
N PHE A 378 7.46 9.26 16.12
CA PHE A 378 8.12 8.64 14.97
C PHE A 378 9.61 8.95 14.97
N SER A 379 10.42 7.97 14.58
CA SER A 379 11.82 8.15 14.19
C SER A 379 11.87 8.17 12.66
N GLN A 380 12.29 9.30 12.06
CA GLN A 380 12.40 9.45 10.62
C GLN A 380 13.84 9.30 10.17
N SER A 381 14.08 8.52 9.11
CA SER A 381 15.39 8.33 8.49
C SER A 381 15.30 8.35 6.97
N THR A 382 16.39 8.74 6.31
CA THR A 382 16.53 8.66 4.85
C THR A 382 16.94 7.24 4.47
N VAL A 383 16.25 6.63 3.52
CA VAL A 383 16.50 5.25 3.06
C VAL A 383 17.62 5.22 2.02
N ASN A 384 17.53 6.06 1.00
CA ASN A 384 18.48 6.10 -0.11
C ASN A 384 19.48 7.25 0.02
N PRO A 385 20.80 6.98 -0.09
CA PRO A 385 21.82 8.04 0.05
C PRO A 385 21.84 9.02 -1.14
N THR A 386 21.44 8.55 -2.33
CA THR A 386 21.28 9.35 -3.54
C THR A 386 19.80 9.59 -3.83
N SER A 387 19.48 10.72 -4.46
CA SER A 387 18.08 10.99 -4.85
C SER A 387 17.56 9.96 -5.83
N ASN A 388 16.27 9.62 -5.73
CA ASN A 388 15.59 8.74 -6.65
C ASN A 388 14.79 9.48 -7.74
N HIS A 389 14.62 10.79 -7.60
CA HIS A 389 13.96 11.64 -8.59
C HIS A 389 14.41 13.09 -8.48
N THR A 390 14.40 13.79 -9.61
CA THR A 390 14.60 15.25 -9.66
C THR A 390 13.51 15.88 -10.51
N GLY A 391 12.78 16.84 -9.94
CA GLY A 391 11.72 17.57 -10.62
C GLY A 391 10.37 17.44 -9.92
N VAL A 392 9.32 17.73 -10.67
CA VAL A 392 7.92 17.62 -10.19
C VAL A 392 7.49 16.18 -10.19
N ILE A 393 6.95 15.70 -9.08
CA ILE A 393 6.15 14.47 -9.05
C ILE A 393 4.68 14.88 -9.18
N CYS A 394 4.08 14.56 -10.32
CA CYS A 394 2.69 14.86 -10.61
C CYS A 394 1.77 13.77 -10.07
N THR A 395 0.67 14.17 -9.43
CA THR A 395 -0.32 13.29 -8.80
C THR A 395 -1.70 13.32 -9.49
N GLU A 396 -1.76 13.90 -10.72
CA GLU A 396 -3.01 14.11 -11.45
C GLU A 396 -3.30 13.01 -12.48
N GLY A 397 -2.65 11.84 -12.36
CA GLY A 397 -2.88 10.69 -13.24
C GLY A 397 -2.61 11.03 -14.71
N ALA A 398 -3.58 10.75 -15.58
CA ALA A 398 -3.48 11.01 -17.01
C ALA A 398 -3.40 12.49 -17.41
N ALA A 399 -3.66 13.42 -16.50
CA ALA A 399 -3.54 14.86 -16.75
C ALA A 399 -2.11 15.39 -16.55
N CYS A 400 -1.19 14.56 -16.06
CA CYS A 400 0.19 14.93 -15.84
C CYS A 400 0.92 15.28 -17.14
N ALA A 401 1.78 16.31 -17.07
CA ALA A 401 2.69 16.63 -18.17
C ALA A 401 3.69 15.49 -18.41
N PRO A 402 4.12 15.25 -19.65
CA PRO A 402 5.14 14.23 -19.95
C PRO A 402 6.42 14.43 -19.09
N GLY A 403 6.94 13.33 -18.53
CA GLY A 403 8.14 13.32 -17.71
C GLY A 403 7.95 13.70 -16.24
N THR A 404 6.74 14.08 -15.81
CA THR A 404 6.47 14.43 -14.41
C THR A 404 5.79 13.31 -13.61
N ARG A 405 5.51 12.16 -14.25
CA ARG A 405 4.87 10.99 -13.65
C ARG A 405 5.72 9.71 -13.80
N ASN A 406 7.03 9.85 -13.81
CA ASN A 406 7.94 8.71 -13.99
C ASN A 406 7.85 7.69 -12.85
N LEU A 407 7.64 8.16 -11.60
CA LEU A 407 7.50 7.30 -10.42
C LEU A 407 6.10 6.67 -10.29
N LEU A 408 5.15 7.11 -11.11
CA LEU A 408 3.73 6.74 -11.06
C LEU A 408 3.07 7.09 -9.71
N ASP A 409 2.28 6.18 -9.11
CA ASP A 409 1.32 6.57 -8.07
C ASP A 409 1.62 5.96 -6.69
N LEU A 410 2.50 4.94 -6.61
CA LEU A 410 2.80 4.25 -5.35
C LEU A 410 4.19 3.63 -5.29
N PHE A 411 4.59 3.29 -4.08
CA PHE A 411 5.66 2.36 -3.72
C PHE A 411 5.37 1.80 -2.33
N GLU A 412 5.96 0.67 -1.97
CA GLU A 412 5.54 -0.07 -0.79
C GLU A 412 6.67 -0.38 0.18
N VAL A 413 6.29 -0.58 1.45
CA VAL A 413 7.10 -1.19 2.50
C VAL A 413 6.41 -2.45 3.01
N GLY A 414 7.19 -3.49 3.26
CA GLY A 414 6.78 -4.66 4.03
C GLY A 414 7.73 -4.87 5.19
N ILE A 415 7.28 -5.57 6.23
CA ILE A 415 8.09 -5.96 7.39
C ILE A 415 8.28 -7.46 7.35
N ASP A 416 9.53 -7.92 7.38
CA ASP A 416 9.82 -9.36 7.56
C ASP A 416 9.30 -9.80 8.93
N PRO A 417 8.30 -10.70 9.00
CA PRO A 417 7.70 -11.08 10.27
C PRO A 417 8.61 -11.90 11.18
N LEU A 418 9.76 -12.37 10.69
CA LEU A 418 10.70 -13.16 11.50
C LEU A 418 11.74 -12.29 12.23
N ASN A 419 12.16 -11.19 11.63
CA ASN A 419 13.19 -10.33 12.22
C ASN A 419 12.71 -8.90 12.53
N GLY A 420 11.52 -8.51 12.03
CA GLY A 420 10.95 -7.18 12.25
C GLY A 420 11.59 -6.07 11.42
N LEU A 421 12.42 -6.40 10.42
CA LEU A 421 13.11 -5.42 9.59
C LEU A 421 12.31 -5.06 8.34
N ALA A 422 12.44 -3.82 7.92
CA ALA A 422 11.75 -3.28 6.74
C ALA A 422 12.41 -3.70 5.43
N ALA A 423 11.59 -4.03 4.42
CA ALA A 423 11.97 -4.04 3.03
C ALA A 423 11.10 -3.03 2.26
N ILE A 424 11.73 -2.12 1.55
CA ILE A 424 11.08 -1.04 0.83
C ILE A 424 11.36 -1.22 -0.66
N VAL A 425 10.32 -1.21 -1.47
CA VAL A 425 10.45 -1.24 -2.92
C VAL A 425 9.95 0.06 -3.49
N TYR A 426 10.80 0.76 -4.26
CA TYR A 426 10.49 2.09 -4.78
C TYR A 426 10.97 2.26 -6.22
N ALA A 427 10.48 3.30 -6.89
CA ALA A 427 10.93 3.66 -8.23
C ALA A 427 12.05 4.72 -8.17
N ASP A 428 13.06 4.55 -9.03
CA ASP A 428 14.19 5.47 -9.22
C ASP A 428 14.39 5.73 -10.70
N ASP A 429 14.21 6.96 -11.14
CA ASP A 429 14.36 7.38 -12.54
C ASP A 429 15.70 8.09 -12.83
N THR A 430 16.61 8.07 -11.87
CA THR A 430 17.94 8.67 -12.01
C THR A 430 19.01 7.68 -12.49
N MET A 431 18.72 6.38 -12.46
CA MET A 431 19.71 5.32 -12.70
C MET A 431 19.94 5.03 -14.18
N THR A 432 18.90 5.08 -14.99
CA THR A 432 18.94 4.70 -16.41
C THR A 432 18.20 5.70 -17.29
N THR A 433 18.50 5.67 -18.58
CA THR A 433 17.78 6.43 -19.59
C THR A 433 17.32 5.54 -20.72
N ASP A 434 16.25 5.92 -21.39
CA ASP A 434 15.80 5.27 -22.62
C ASP A 434 16.73 5.60 -23.80
N SER A 435 16.42 5.03 -24.97
CA SER A 435 17.22 5.29 -26.21
C SER A 435 17.17 6.73 -26.69
N ALA A 436 16.25 7.55 -26.20
CA ALA A 436 16.13 8.98 -26.51
C ALA A 436 16.83 9.86 -25.45
N GLY A 437 17.38 9.26 -24.39
CA GLY A 437 18.05 9.95 -23.31
C GLY A 437 17.10 10.46 -22.20
N ASN A 438 15.83 10.06 -22.21
CA ASN A 438 14.90 10.43 -21.13
C ASN A 438 15.11 9.53 -19.91
N PRO A 439 14.91 10.06 -18.67
CA PRO A 439 14.92 9.25 -17.47
C PRO A 439 13.99 8.04 -17.59
N GLN A 440 14.51 6.86 -17.25
CA GLN A 440 13.78 5.61 -17.32
C GLN A 440 13.70 5.00 -15.92
N PRO A 441 12.52 4.98 -15.29
CA PRO A 441 12.39 4.49 -13.93
C PRO A 441 12.73 3.01 -13.82
N GLN A 442 13.35 2.64 -12.72
CA GLN A 442 13.70 1.27 -12.34
C GLN A 442 13.21 0.98 -10.94
N THR A 443 12.82 -0.26 -10.70
CA THR A 443 12.48 -0.73 -9.35
C THR A 443 13.75 -0.93 -8.54
N VAL A 444 13.73 -0.47 -7.30
CA VAL A 444 14.83 -0.60 -6.33
C VAL A 444 14.30 -1.24 -5.06
N LEU A 445 15.02 -2.20 -4.52
CA LEU A 445 14.77 -2.80 -3.21
C LEU A 445 15.77 -2.23 -2.20
N ALA A 446 15.28 -1.71 -1.08
CA ALA A 446 16.06 -1.34 0.09
C ALA A 446 15.71 -2.26 1.26
N GLN A 447 16.69 -2.95 1.82
CA GLN A 447 16.51 -3.87 2.96
C GLN A 447 17.23 -3.30 4.18
N GLN A 448 16.51 -3.12 5.27
CA GLN A 448 17.02 -2.67 6.56
C GLN A 448 18.03 -3.69 7.11
N GLN A 449 19.10 -3.18 7.78
CA GLN A 449 20.21 -3.99 8.31
C GLN A 449 20.18 -4.06 9.85
#